data_3368519244f7f55a36a7f7a41866fb2f
#
_entry.id   3368519244f7f55a36a7f7a41866fb2f
#
_cell.length_a   1.000
_cell.length_b   1.000
_cell.length_c   1.000
_cell.angle_alpha   90.00
_cell.angle_beta   90.00
_cell.angle_gamma   90.00
#
_symmetry.space_group_name_H-M   'P 1'
#
loop_
_entity.id
_entity.type
_entity.pdbx_description
1 polymer ?
#
loop_
_entity_poly.entity_id
_entity_poly.type
_entity_poly.pdbx_seq_one_letter_code
_entity_poly.pdbx_strand_id
1 'polypeptide(L)'
;VEVFTLEWSDRYFDYFASSGILTISATALIVVIATILALPSRRKSESKTLQLLIRFSTLGYALPGSVMAVGLLYGVQNISLISIYFGGSSINHILFGSVALLLFAYVSRFMAIAYNSTSASSEQIKPVYGQSAK
;
A
#
# COMPACT_ATOMS: atom_id res chain seq x y z
N VAL A 1 28.03 14.26 -29.25
CA VAL A 1 28.21 13.45 -28.02
C VAL A 1 27.70 14.21 -26.79
N GLU A 2 28.05 15.53 -26.65
CA GLU A 2 27.66 16.34 -25.47
C GLU A 2 26.14 16.56 -25.36
N VAL A 3 25.42 16.76 -26.46
CA VAL A 3 23.95 16.97 -26.44
C VAL A 3 23.22 15.72 -25.93
N PHE A 4 23.72 14.53 -26.26
CA PHE A 4 23.14 13.27 -25.83
C PHE A 4 23.30 13.04 -24.33
N THR A 5 24.40 13.49 -23.73
CA THR A 5 24.66 13.36 -22.28
C THR A 5 23.81 14.31 -21.45
N LEU A 6 23.52 15.52 -21.91
CA LEU A 6 22.69 16.51 -21.21
C LEU A 6 21.21 16.08 -21.17
N GLU A 7 20.64 15.61 -22.29
CA GLU A 7 19.26 15.08 -22.31
C GLU A 7 19.08 13.86 -21.40
N TRP A 8 20.10 13.00 -21.26
CA TRP A 8 20.05 11.86 -20.36
C TRP A 8 20.02 12.30 -18.90
N SER A 9 20.82 13.30 -18.51
CA SER A 9 20.86 13.75 -17.12
C SER A 9 19.51 14.32 -16.65
N ASP A 10 18.85 15.13 -17.46
CA ASP A 10 17.58 15.77 -17.11
C ASP A 10 16.45 14.72 -16.97
N ARG A 11 16.39 13.76 -17.86
CA ARG A 11 15.42 12.66 -17.78
C ARG A 11 15.61 11.77 -16.53
N TYR A 12 16.86 11.53 -16.14
CA TYR A 12 17.12 10.75 -14.91
C TYR A 12 16.66 11.49 -13.67
N PHE A 13 16.86 12.79 -13.59
CA PHE A 13 16.37 13.60 -12.47
C PHE A 13 14.86 13.60 -12.37
N ASP A 14 14.15 13.70 -13.49
CA ASP A 14 12.68 13.64 -13.53
C ASP A 14 12.16 12.28 -13.09
N TYR A 15 12.73 11.19 -13.55
CA TYR A 15 12.36 9.84 -13.14
C TYR A 15 12.68 9.59 -11.66
N PHE A 16 13.83 10.08 -11.20
CA PHE A 16 14.22 9.97 -9.79
C PHE A 16 13.27 10.75 -8.88
N ALA A 17 12.93 11.98 -9.24
CA ALA A 17 11.99 12.81 -8.51
C ALA A 17 10.60 12.19 -8.46
N SER A 18 10.09 11.72 -9.60
CA SER A 18 8.79 11.05 -9.70
C SER A 18 8.72 9.77 -8.85
N SER A 19 9.78 8.96 -8.91
CA SER A 19 9.89 7.74 -8.09
C SER A 19 10.00 8.06 -6.61
N GLY A 20 10.72 9.12 -6.25
CA GLY A 20 10.86 9.61 -4.88
C GLY A 20 9.52 10.06 -4.31
N ILE A 21 8.78 10.89 -5.03
CA ILE A 21 7.44 11.36 -4.62
C ILE A 21 6.49 10.17 -4.44
N LEU A 22 6.49 9.23 -5.37
CA LEU A 22 5.65 8.04 -5.29
C LEU A 22 5.99 7.20 -4.07
N THR A 23 7.26 6.98 -3.79
CA THR A 23 7.71 6.19 -2.65
C THR A 23 7.36 6.86 -1.32
N ILE A 24 7.56 8.16 -1.20
CA ILE A 24 7.22 8.92 0.00
C ILE A 24 5.71 8.91 0.24
N SER A 25 4.91 9.15 -0.80
CA SER A 25 3.45 9.13 -0.68
C SER A 25 2.92 7.74 -0.32
N ALA A 26 3.45 6.68 -0.93
CA ALA A 26 3.10 5.30 -0.59
C ALA A 26 3.44 4.97 0.86
N THR A 27 4.65 5.32 1.30
CA THR A 27 5.11 5.06 2.66
C THR A 27 4.26 5.81 3.68
N ALA A 28 3.98 7.09 3.46
CA ALA A 28 3.12 7.88 4.34
C ALA A 28 1.73 7.25 4.46
N LEU A 29 1.13 6.85 3.36
CA LEU A 29 -0.18 6.21 3.32
C LEU A 29 -0.19 4.87 4.06
N ILE A 30 0.83 4.04 3.86
CA ILE A 30 0.99 2.75 4.54
C ILE A 30 1.13 2.93 6.05
N VAL A 31 1.97 3.87 6.50
CA VAL A 31 2.19 4.15 7.93
C VAL A 31 0.90 4.64 8.60
N VAL A 32 0.15 5.54 7.95
CA VAL A 32 -1.13 6.04 8.45
C VAL A 32 -2.13 4.90 8.62
N ILE A 33 -2.32 4.07 7.58
CA ILE A 33 -3.25 2.94 7.64
C ILE A 33 -2.81 1.91 8.69
N ALA A 34 -1.52 1.57 8.74
CA ALA A 34 -0.99 0.62 9.72
C ALA A 34 -1.20 1.10 11.15
N THR A 35 -1.00 2.39 11.41
CA THR A 35 -1.24 3.00 12.72
C THR A 35 -2.72 2.96 13.10
N ILE A 36 -3.62 3.29 12.18
CA ILE A 36 -5.06 3.23 12.40
C ILE A 36 -5.51 1.80 12.70
N LEU A 37 -4.96 0.80 12.02
CA LEU A 37 -5.27 -0.61 12.27
C LEU A 37 -4.67 -1.15 13.58
N ALA A 38 -3.51 -0.65 13.98
CA ALA A 38 -2.84 -1.08 15.21
C ALA A 38 -3.46 -0.50 16.48
N LEU A 39 -4.10 0.68 16.43
CA LEU A 39 -4.70 1.33 17.59
C LEU A 39 -5.86 0.52 18.25
N PRO A 40 -6.84 -0.01 17.49
CA PRO A 40 -7.94 -0.80 18.07
C PRO A 40 -7.51 -2.17 18.59
N SER A 41 -6.45 -2.76 18.06
CA SER A 41 -5.94 -4.06 18.53
C SER A 41 -5.44 -4.04 19.99
N ARG A 42 -5.28 -2.84 20.56
CA ARG A 42 -4.97 -2.65 21.99
C ARG A 42 -6.16 -2.93 22.92
N ARG A 43 -7.40 -2.88 22.43
CA ARG A 43 -8.58 -3.19 23.24
C ARG A 43 -8.86 -4.69 23.12
N LYS A 44 -9.03 -5.36 24.27
CA LYS A 44 -9.25 -6.81 24.43
C LYS A 44 -10.46 -7.40 23.66
N SER A 45 -11.23 -6.57 22.97
CA SER A 45 -12.35 -6.95 22.10
C SER A 45 -11.93 -6.77 20.64
N GLU A 46 -11.10 -7.69 20.14
CA GLU A 46 -10.83 -7.75 18.70
C GLU A 46 -12.10 -8.18 17.97
N SER A 47 -12.70 -7.27 17.23
CA SER A 47 -13.82 -7.61 16.35
C SER A 47 -13.32 -8.60 15.28
N LYS A 48 -14.14 -9.60 14.95
CA LYS A 48 -13.81 -10.58 13.88
C LYS A 48 -13.43 -9.89 12.56
N THR A 49 -14.04 -8.74 12.29
CA THR A 49 -13.74 -7.90 11.12
C THR A 49 -12.31 -7.37 11.13
N LEU A 50 -11.80 -6.92 12.28
CA LEU A 50 -10.42 -6.43 12.39
C LEU A 50 -9.41 -7.55 12.17
N GLN A 51 -9.65 -8.73 12.75
CA GLN A 51 -8.80 -9.91 12.52
C GLN A 51 -8.76 -10.32 11.04
N LEU A 52 -9.91 -10.27 10.35
CA LEU A 52 -9.97 -10.53 8.91
C LEU A 52 -9.17 -9.51 8.11
N LEU A 53 -9.33 -8.21 8.40
CA LEU A 53 -8.57 -7.15 7.71
C LEU A 53 -7.06 -7.33 7.88
N ILE A 54 -6.61 -7.65 9.09
CA ILE A 54 -5.19 -7.92 9.38
C ILE A 54 -4.71 -9.14 8.57
N ARG A 55 -5.48 -10.24 8.56
CA ARG A 55 -5.12 -11.44 7.78
C ARG A 55 -5.04 -11.16 6.29
N PHE A 56 -5.99 -10.44 5.72
CA PHE A 56 -5.95 -10.05 4.31
C PHE A 56 -4.75 -9.14 3.99
N SER A 57 -4.43 -8.21 4.87
CA SER A 57 -3.26 -7.34 4.71
C SER A 57 -1.94 -8.13 4.73
N THR A 58 -1.86 -9.21 5.50
CA THR A 58 -0.65 -10.06 5.56
C THR A 58 -0.50 -10.98 4.36
N LEU A 59 -1.59 -11.38 3.70
CA LEU A 59 -1.54 -12.22 2.50
C LEU A 59 -0.82 -11.54 1.34
N GLY A 60 -0.93 -10.22 1.18
CA GLY A 60 -0.25 -9.48 0.13
C GLY A 60 1.28 -9.61 0.15
N TYR A 61 1.88 -9.81 1.31
CA TYR A 61 3.32 -10.03 1.45
C TYR A 61 3.76 -11.42 0.97
N ALA A 62 2.92 -12.44 1.13
CA ALA A 62 3.23 -13.81 0.76
C ALA A 62 3.22 -14.03 -0.78
N LEU A 63 2.59 -13.14 -1.55
CA LEU A 63 2.51 -13.28 -3.00
C LEU A 63 3.77 -12.73 -3.68
N PRO A 64 4.34 -13.47 -4.66
CA PRO A 64 5.37 -12.92 -5.53
C PRO A 64 4.87 -11.65 -6.25
N GLY A 65 5.75 -10.63 -6.37
CA GLY A 65 5.37 -9.36 -6.97
C GLY A 65 4.84 -9.47 -8.40
N SER A 66 5.37 -10.41 -9.19
CA SER A 66 4.89 -10.71 -10.54
C SER A 66 3.45 -11.24 -10.55
N VAL A 67 3.12 -12.13 -9.60
CA VAL A 67 1.76 -12.69 -9.48
C VAL A 67 0.79 -11.59 -9.07
N MET A 68 1.18 -10.72 -8.14
CA MET A 68 0.37 -9.57 -7.74
C MET A 68 0.14 -8.62 -8.92
N ALA A 69 1.17 -8.30 -9.70
CA ALA A 69 1.04 -7.42 -10.86
C ALA A 69 0.05 -7.98 -11.89
N VAL A 70 0.18 -9.27 -12.25
CA VAL A 70 -0.75 -9.93 -13.17
C VAL A 70 -2.17 -9.96 -12.60
N GLY A 71 -2.32 -10.27 -11.30
CA GLY A 71 -3.61 -10.28 -10.62
C GLY A 71 -4.30 -8.93 -10.64
N LEU A 72 -3.56 -7.84 -10.40
CA LEU A 72 -4.09 -6.47 -10.44
C LEU A 72 -4.51 -6.07 -11.86
N LEU A 73 -3.69 -6.35 -12.87
CA LEU A 73 -4.02 -6.06 -14.26
C LEU A 73 -5.27 -6.82 -14.70
N TYR A 74 -5.36 -8.10 -14.36
CA TYR A 74 -6.54 -8.92 -14.67
C TYR A 74 -7.78 -8.44 -13.90
N GLY A 75 -7.64 -8.05 -12.65
CA GLY A 75 -8.71 -7.47 -11.83
C GLY A 75 -9.27 -6.19 -12.44
N VAL A 76 -8.40 -5.26 -12.83
CA VAL A 76 -8.80 -4.00 -13.49
C VAL A 76 -9.54 -4.28 -14.81
N GLN A 77 -9.06 -5.23 -15.59
CA GLN A 77 -9.71 -5.61 -16.85
C GLN A 77 -11.13 -6.15 -16.62
N ASN A 78 -11.31 -7.01 -15.63
CA ASN A 78 -12.64 -7.55 -15.30
C ASN A 78 -13.59 -6.48 -14.74
N ILE A 79 -13.11 -5.57 -13.90
CA ILE A 79 -13.92 -4.45 -13.40
C ILE A 79 -14.40 -3.57 -14.55
N SER A 80 -13.55 -3.34 -15.54
CA SER A 80 -13.93 -2.58 -16.74
C SER A 80 -14.99 -3.29 -17.57
N LEU A 81 -14.90 -4.60 -17.76
CA LEU A 81 -15.93 -5.38 -18.45
C LEU A 81 -17.28 -5.31 -17.73
N ILE A 82 -17.26 -5.42 -16.41
CA ILE A 82 -18.46 -5.27 -15.57
C ILE A 82 -19.04 -3.86 -15.72
N SER A 83 -18.20 -2.81 -15.69
CA SER A 83 -18.64 -1.43 -15.88
C SER A 83 -19.36 -1.22 -17.22
N ILE A 84 -18.83 -1.77 -18.31
CA ILE A 84 -19.43 -1.70 -19.63
C ILE A 84 -20.78 -2.44 -19.65
N TYR A 85 -20.86 -3.61 -19.01
CA TYR A 85 -22.09 -4.39 -18.92
C TYR A 85 -23.23 -3.64 -18.22
N PHE A 86 -22.92 -2.81 -17.22
CA PHE A 86 -23.87 -1.93 -16.53
C PHE A 86 -24.10 -0.58 -17.22
N GLY A 87 -23.68 -0.41 -18.48
CA GLY A 87 -23.89 0.80 -19.27
C GLY A 87 -22.92 1.94 -18.97
N GLY A 88 -21.83 1.67 -18.22
CA GLY A 88 -20.76 2.62 -17.99
C GLY A 88 -19.74 2.68 -19.14
N SER A 89 -18.94 3.74 -19.16
CA SER A 89 -17.78 3.82 -20.06
C SER A 89 -16.64 2.93 -19.59
N SER A 90 -15.77 2.52 -20.52
CA SER A 90 -14.56 1.76 -20.19
C SER A 90 -13.64 2.56 -19.28
N ILE A 91 -13.39 2.04 -18.07
CA ILE A 91 -12.52 2.67 -17.04
C ILE A 91 -11.05 2.24 -17.26
N ASN A 92 -10.78 1.39 -18.24
CA ASN A 92 -9.45 0.84 -18.51
C ASN A 92 -8.40 1.94 -18.65
N HIS A 93 -8.67 2.97 -19.45
CA HIS A 93 -7.73 4.05 -19.72
C HIS A 93 -7.39 4.88 -18.47
N ILE A 94 -8.29 4.92 -17.48
CA ILE A 94 -8.09 5.67 -16.23
C ILE A 94 -7.31 4.82 -15.22
N LEU A 95 -7.58 3.51 -15.15
CA LEU A 95 -6.98 2.62 -14.17
C LEU A 95 -5.65 2.01 -14.64
N PHE A 96 -5.53 1.65 -15.92
CA PHE A 96 -4.26 1.14 -16.46
C PHE A 96 -3.20 2.24 -16.48
N GLY A 97 -2.07 1.97 -15.80
CA GLY A 97 -0.98 2.93 -15.68
C GLY A 97 -1.24 4.07 -14.70
N SER A 98 -2.33 4.03 -13.92
CA SER A 98 -2.58 5.05 -12.92
C SER A 98 -1.67 4.92 -11.71
N VAL A 99 -1.25 6.07 -11.17
CA VAL A 99 -0.52 6.15 -9.90
C VAL A 99 -1.31 5.49 -8.76
N ALA A 100 -2.65 5.55 -8.81
CA ALA A 100 -3.51 4.94 -7.82
C ALA A 100 -3.40 3.40 -7.78
N LEU A 101 -3.34 2.74 -8.94
CA LEU A 101 -3.16 1.29 -9.01
C LEU A 101 -1.80 0.87 -8.45
N LEU A 102 -0.77 1.67 -8.74
CA LEU A 102 0.58 1.44 -8.27
C LEU A 102 0.70 1.66 -6.76
N LEU A 103 0.07 2.71 -6.21
CA LEU A 103 -0.05 2.94 -4.77
C LEU A 103 -0.79 1.79 -4.08
N PHE A 104 -1.89 1.31 -4.67
CA PHE A 104 -2.61 0.15 -4.15
C PHE A 104 -1.75 -1.11 -4.09
N ALA A 105 -0.94 -1.35 -5.14
CA ALA A 105 0.01 -2.46 -5.16
C ALA A 105 1.05 -2.35 -4.04
N TYR A 106 1.61 -1.16 -3.81
CA TYR A 106 2.56 -0.93 -2.71
C TYR A 106 1.91 -1.11 -1.34
N VAL A 107 0.74 -0.54 -1.13
CA VAL A 107 0.00 -0.69 0.13
C VAL A 107 -0.26 -2.17 0.40
N SER A 108 -0.80 -2.91 -0.57
CA SER A 108 -1.11 -4.33 -0.41
C SER A 108 0.12 -5.17 -0.08
N ARG A 109 1.29 -4.81 -0.65
CA ARG A 109 2.53 -5.54 -0.45
C ARG A 109 3.22 -5.24 0.87
N PHE A 110 3.26 -3.98 1.26
CA PHE A 110 4.06 -3.54 2.42
C PHE A 110 3.25 -3.37 3.70
N MET A 111 1.91 -3.48 3.63
CA MET A 111 1.02 -3.31 4.77
C MET A 111 1.33 -4.28 5.92
N ALA A 112 1.66 -5.53 5.62
CA ALA A 112 2.00 -6.54 6.62
C ALA A 112 3.21 -6.13 7.47
N ILE A 113 4.26 -5.64 6.80
CA ILE A 113 5.51 -5.23 7.48
C ILE A 113 5.21 -4.01 8.37
N ALA A 114 4.52 -3.01 7.83
CA ALA A 114 4.17 -1.80 8.57
C ALA A 114 3.28 -2.10 9.78
N TYR A 115 2.27 -2.94 9.61
CA TYR A 115 1.38 -3.34 10.71
C TYR A 115 2.15 -4.08 11.81
N ASN A 116 2.97 -5.08 11.46
CA ASN A 116 3.74 -5.85 12.43
C ASN A 116 4.71 -4.97 13.22
N SER A 117 5.41 -4.06 12.53
CA SER A 117 6.33 -3.11 13.19
C SER A 117 5.59 -2.16 14.14
N THR A 118 4.45 -1.63 13.73
CA THR A 118 3.65 -0.70 14.55
C THR A 118 3.02 -1.42 15.74
N SER A 119 2.55 -2.64 15.54
CA SER A 119 1.97 -3.48 16.61
C SER A 119 3.03 -3.84 17.66
N ALA A 120 4.19 -4.32 17.23
CA ALA A 120 5.29 -4.67 18.13
C ALA A 120 5.77 -3.46 18.97
N SER A 121 5.95 -2.30 18.32
CA SER A 121 6.33 -1.06 19.03
C SER A 121 5.27 -0.65 20.07
N SER A 122 4.00 -0.87 19.76
CA SER A 122 2.89 -0.52 20.64
C SER A 122 2.79 -1.41 21.90
N GLU A 123 3.24 -2.66 21.80
CA GLU A 123 3.27 -3.59 22.94
C GLU A 123 4.37 -3.26 23.94
N GLN A 124 5.50 -2.76 23.49
CA GLN A 124 6.63 -2.37 24.33
C GLN A 124 6.32 -1.17 25.24
N ILE A 125 5.40 -0.30 24.85
CA ILE A 125 5.05 0.92 25.61
C ILE A 125 4.14 0.60 26.83
N LYS A 126 3.40 -0.51 26.82
CA LYS A 126 2.46 -0.88 27.90
C LYS A 126 3.07 -1.03 29.31
N PRO A 127 4.24 -1.68 29.49
CA PRO A 127 4.76 -1.92 30.84
C PRO A 127 5.29 -0.65 31.54
N VAL A 128 5.75 0.36 30.78
CA VAL A 128 6.38 1.55 31.35
C VAL A 128 5.35 2.47 32.04
N TYR A 129 4.18 2.65 31.45
CA TYR A 129 3.15 3.53 32.04
C TYR A 129 2.36 2.88 33.18
N GLY A 130 2.27 1.55 33.24
CA GLY A 130 1.61 0.83 34.32
C GLY A 130 2.44 0.78 35.63
N GLN A 131 3.76 0.94 35.54
CA GLN A 131 4.64 0.95 36.70
C GLN A 131 4.84 2.34 37.31
N SER A 132 4.62 3.40 36.53
CA SER A 132 4.77 4.79 37.02
C SER A 132 3.51 5.31 37.71
N ALA A 133 2.41 4.58 37.72
CA ALA A 133 1.13 4.97 38.32
C ALA A 133 0.86 4.26 39.67
N LYS A 134 1.85 3.57 40.22
CA LYS A 134 1.87 3.04 41.59
C LYS A 134 2.85 3.77 42.45
#